data_2883109c511533eb02c4e4932ab0f7e0
#
_entry.id   2883109c511533eb02c4e4932ab0f7e0
#
_cell.length_a   1.000
_cell.length_b   1.000
_cell.length_c   1.000
_cell.angle_alpha   90.00
_cell.angle_beta   90.00
_cell.angle_gamma   90.00
#
_symmetry.space_group_name_H-M   'P 1'
#
loop_
_entity.id
_entity.type
_entity.pdbx_description
1 polymer ?
#
loop_
_entity_poly.entity_id
_entity_poly.type
_entity_poly.pdbx_seq_one_letter_code
_entity_poly.pdbx_strand_id
1 'polypeptide(L)'
;MVMVVERSAREYGQAMADQAGQSIGAIGDAQAALSRQHAAAAEADLALTEALASAHAATVDGIRRLDAIAADIELAVANQAAIGLDTAMGAREFQKFLITKQREILAVVSDAHELDAAKKALLGKLTAHYSASAG
;
A
#
# COMPACT_ATOMS: atom_id res chain seq x y z
N MET A 1 2.09 44.39 -58.42
CA MET A 1 2.81 44.74 -57.19
C MET A 1 1.92 44.66 -55.94
N VAL A 2 0.72 45.26 -55.99
CA VAL A 2 -0.23 45.22 -54.85
C VAL A 2 -0.72 43.80 -54.56
N MET A 3 -0.98 42.95 -55.59
CA MET A 3 -1.43 41.57 -55.42
C MET A 3 -0.37 40.69 -54.71
N VAL A 4 0.89 40.93 -54.95
CA VAL A 4 1.99 40.18 -54.34
C VAL A 4 2.12 40.49 -52.83
N VAL A 5 1.96 41.76 -52.47
CA VAL A 5 1.99 42.24 -51.08
C VAL A 5 0.80 41.68 -50.29
N GLU A 6 -0.41 41.69 -50.88
CA GLU A 6 -1.60 41.12 -50.25
C GLU A 6 -1.50 39.62 -50.04
N ARG A 7 -0.93 38.87 -51.01
CA ARG A 7 -0.68 37.45 -50.88
C ARG A 7 0.31 37.13 -49.79
N SER A 8 1.42 37.89 -49.71
CA SER A 8 2.42 37.73 -48.65
C SER A 8 1.84 38.02 -47.26
N ALA A 9 0.99 39.05 -47.14
CA ALA A 9 0.34 39.39 -45.88
C ALA A 9 -0.64 38.27 -45.45
N ARG A 10 -1.39 37.68 -46.38
CA ARG A 10 -2.29 36.54 -46.07
C ARG A 10 -1.53 35.29 -45.66
N GLU A 11 -0.46 34.96 -46.37
CA GLU A 11 0.40 33.82 -46.06
C GLU A 11 1.04 33.97 -44.70
N TYR A 12 1.52 35.17 -44.40
CA TYR A 12 2.11 35.47 -43.10
C TYR A 12 1.07 35.39 -41.98
N GLY A 13 -0.12 35.92 -42.17
CA GLY A 13 -1.22 35.86 -41.23
C GLY A 13 -1.69 34.42 -40.97
N GLN A 14 -1.76 33.60 -42.02
CA GLN A 14 -2.09 32.15 -41.87
C GLN A 14 -1.01 31.40 -41.12
N ALA A 15 0.26 31.63 -41.43
CA ALA A 15 1.38 31.01 -40.76
C ALA A 15 1.39 31.37 -39.25
N MET A 16 1.09 32.62 -38.91
CA MET A 16 0.98 33.05 -37.52
C MET A 16 -0.24 32.42 -36.81
N ALA A 17 -1.37 32.32 -37.50
CA ALA A 17 -2.58 31.66 -36.94
C ALA A 17 -2.34 30.18 -36.70
N ASP A 18 -1.68 29.48 -37.62
CA ASP A 18 -1.33 28.07 -37.49
C ASP A 18 -0.36 27.86 -36.32
N GLN A 19 0.63 28.73 -36.18
CA GLN A 19 1.61 28.67 -35.07
C GLN A 19 0.93 28.91 -33.73
N ALA A 20 0.02 29.88 -33.65
CA ALA A 20 -0.77 30.14 -32.44
C ALA A 20 -1.66 28.94 -32.08
N GLY A 21 -2.29 28.33 -33.08
CA GLY A 21 -3.09 27.13 -32.90
C GLY A 21 -2.29 25.94 -32.38
N GLN A 22 -1.09 25.74 -32.94
CA GLN A 22 -0.15 24.70 -32.47
C GLN A 22 0.31 24.96 -31.04
N SER A 23 0.59 26.21 -30.68
CA SER A 23 0.98 26.56 -29.31
C SER A 23 -0.15 26.33 -28.30
N ILE A 24 -1.39 26.67 -28.66
CA ILE A 24 -2.56 26.44 -27.82
C ILE A 24 -2.79 24.93 -27.65
N GLY A 25 -2.65 24.15 -28.71
CA GLY A 25 -2.75 22.68 -28.67
C GLY A 25 -1.68 22.07 -27.76
N ALA A 26 -0.43 22.55 -27.88
CA ALA A 26 0.68 22.09 -27.03
C ALA A 26 0.45 22.43 -25.55
N ILE A 27 -0.09 23.60 -25.25
CA ILE A 27 -0.45 24.00 -23.88
C ILE A 27 -1.56 23.12 -23.33
N GLY A 28 -2.60 22.84 -24.14
CA GLY A 28 -3.70 21.96 -23.76
C GLY A 28 -3.22 20.54 -23.47
N ASP A 29 -2.33 20.01 -24.30
CA ASP A 29 -1.72 18.69 -24.11
C ASP A 29 -0.85 18.65 -22.84
N ALA A 30 -0.07 19.70 -22.59
CA ALA A 30 0.75 19.80 -21.38
C ALA A 30 -0.12 19.88 -20.12
N GLN A 31 -1.23 20.63 -20.16
CA GLN A 31 -2.17 20.72 -19.05
C GLN A 31 -2.86 19.38 -18.79
N ALA A 32 -3.26 18.67 -19.84
CA ALA A 32 -3.87 17.36 -19.72
C ALA A 32 -2.89 16.33 -19.13
N ALA A 33 -1.63 16.37 -19.56
CA ALA A 33 -0.57 15.51 -19.03
C ALA A 33 -0.31 15.81 -17.54
N LEU A 34 -0.27 17.09 -17.15
CA LEU A 34 -0.07 17.52 -15.77
C LEU A 34 -1.24 17.08 -14.89
N SER A 35 -2.48 17.22 -15.37
CA SER A 35 -3.67 16.74 -14.66
C SER A 35 -3.64 15.24 -14.43
N ARG A 36 -3.21 14.45 -15.43
CA ARG A 36 -3.04 13.00 -15.28
C ARG A 36 -1.97 12.66 -14.26
N GLN A 37 -0.85 13.38 -14.25
CA GLN A 37 0.22 13.20 -13.26
C GLN A 37 -0.26 13.51 -11.86
N HIS A 38 -1.01 14.59 -11.67
CA HIS A 38 -1.59 14.97 -10.37
C HIS A 38 -2.60 13.92 -9.89
N ALA A 39 -3.46 13.43 -10.76
CA ALA A 39 -4.43 12.39 -10.43
C ALA A 39 -3.73 11.09 -10.03
N ALA A 40 -2.71 10.69 -10.78
CA ALA A 40 -1.93 9.50 -10.49
C ALA A 40 -1.17 9.62 -9.15
N ALA A 41 -0.59 10.78 -8.85
CA ALA A 41 0.08 11.05 -7.58
C ALA A 41 -0.92 11.01 -6.41
N ALA A 42 -2.12 11.57 -6.59
CA ALA A 42 -3.18 11.53 -5.57
C ALA A 42 -3.65 10.10 -5.30
N GLU A 43 -3.81 9.29 -6.33
CA GLU A 43 -4.16 7.86 -6.19
C GLU A 43 -3.05 7.10 -5.45
N ALA A 44 -1.79 7.35 -5.77
CA ALA A 44 -0.66 6.72 -5.11
C ALA A 44 -0.58 7.12 -3.63
N ASP A 45 -0.81 8.40 -3.31
CA ASP A 45 -0.83 8.90 -1.94
C ASP A 45 -1.97 8.25 -1.14
N LEU A 46 -3.15 8.11 -1.73
CA LEU A 46 -4.28 7.44 -1.09
C LEU A 46 -3.97 5.97 -0.84
N ALA A 47 -3.41 5.27 -1.81
CA ALA A 47 -3.02 3.87 -1.68
C ALA A 47 -1.97 3.69 -0.58
N LEU A 48 -0.99 4.59 -0.48
CA LEU A 48 0.02 4.58 0.57
C LEU A 48 -0.61 4.79 1.95
N THR A 49 -1.51 5.77 2.08
CA THR A 49 -2.22 6.06 3.33
C THR A 49 -3.05 4.85 3.79
N GLU A 50 -3.78 4.23 2.87
CA GLU A 50 -4.55 3.02 3.15
C GLU A 50 -3.66 1.84 3.55
N ALA A 51 -2.51 1.68 2.88
CA ALA A 51 -1.55 0.64 3.20
C ALA A 51 -0.97 0.82 4.61
N LEU A 52 -0.62 2.05 4.99
CA LEU A 52 -0.12 2.38 6.33
C LEU A 52 -1.19 2.13 7.40
N ALA A 53 -2.42 2.56 7.17
CA ALA A 53 -3.54 2.33 8.08
C ALA A 53 -3.82 0.84 8.26
N SER A 54 -3.82 0.08 7.17
CA SER A 54 -4.03 -1.37 7.18
C SER A 54 -2.89 -2.09 7.91
N ALA A 55 -1.64 -1.68 7.68
CA ALA A 55 -0.47 -2.25 8.36
C ALA A 55 -0.54 -1.98 9.87
N HIS A 56 -0.93 -0.77 10.27
CA HIS A 56 -1.11 -0.42 11.67
C HIS A 56 -2.21 -1.26 12.33
N ALA A 57 -3.37 -1.37 11.69
CA ALA A 57 -4.48 -2.19 12.18
C ALA A 57 -4.09 -3.66 12.35
N ALA A 58 -3.35 -4.21 11.38
CA ALA A 58 -2.86 -5.59 11.44
C ALA A 58 -1.84 -5.78 12.57
N THR A 59 -0.96 -4.80 12.81
CA THR A 59 -0.02 -4.83 13.93
C THR A 59 -0.74 -4.84 15.26
N VAL A 60 -1.74 -3.97 15.43
CA VAL A 60 -2.57 -3.93 16.64
C VAL A 60 -3.31 -5.25 16.84
N ASP A 61 -3.90 -5.81 15.79
CA ASP A 61 -4.59 -7.11 15.85
C ASP A 61 -3.62 -8.24 16.24
N GLY A 62 -2.44 -8.28 15.64
CA GLY A 62 -1.41 -9.26 15.98
C GLY A 62 -0.99 -9.19 17.44
N ILE A 63 -0.79 -7.99 17.98
CA ILE A 63 -0.46 -7.78 19.39
C ILE A 63 -1.59 -8.28 20.28
N ARG A 64 -2.84 -7.98 19.97
CA ARG A 64 -4.01 -8.47 20.72
C ARG A 64 -4.08 -9.99 20.73
N ARG A 65 -3.84 -10.62 19.58
CA ARG A 65 -3.84 -12.09 19.47
C ARG A 65 -2.73 -12.70 20.32
N LEU A 66 -1.53 -12.13 20.29
CA LEU A 66 -0.40 -12.59 21.09
C LEU A 66 -0.67 -12.39 22.58
N ASP A 67 -1.25 -11.27 22.97
CA ASP A 67 -1.62 -10.98 24.37
C ASP A 67 -2.68 -11.98 24.87
N ALA A 68 -3.66 -12.31 24.04
CA ALA A 68 -4.68 -13.33 24.38
C ALA A 68 -4.05 -14.70 24.55
N ILE A 69 -3.11 -15.09 23.69
CA ILE A 69 -2.39 -16.36 23.79
C ILE A 69 -1.57 -16.38 25.09
N ALA A 70 -0.87 -15.30 25.40
CA ALA A 70 -0.08 -15.16 26.64
C ALA A 70 -0.98 -15.27 27.87
N ALA A 71 -2.13 -14.61 27.86
CA ALA A 71 -3.11 -14.71 28.96
C ALA A 71 -3.62 -16.13 29.15
N ASP A 72 -3.91 -16.84 28.07
CA ASP A 72 -4.34 -18.25 28.11
C ASP A 72 -3.25 -19.14 28.71
N ILE A 73 -1.99 -18.92 28.34
CA ILE A 73 -0.85 -19.67 28.87
C ILE A 73 -0.68 -19.38 30.37
N GLU A 74 -0.74 -18.12 30.78
CA GLU A 74 -0.63 -17.73 32.18
C GLU A 74 -1.72 -18.36 33.03
N LEU A 75 -2.96 -18.35 32.52
CA LEU A 75 -4.11 -18.97 33.20
C LEU A 75 -3.92 -20.49 33.32
N ALA A 76 -3.47 -21.14 32.27
CA ALA A 76 -3.21 -22.57 32.27
C ALA A 76 -2.10 -22.98 33.25
N VAL A 77 -1.02 -22.16 33.33
CA VAL A 77 0.07 -22.38 34.29
C VAL A 77 -0.43 -22.21 35.71
N ALA A 78 -1.26 -21.21 35.99
CA ALA A 78 -1.87 -20.99 37.29
C ALA A 78 -2.80 -22.16 37.68
N ASN A 79 -3.63 -22.63 36.76
CA ASN A 79 -4.54 -23.78 36.97
C ASN A 79 -3.77 -25.09 37.15
N GLN A 80 -2.61 -25.20 36.51
CA GLN A 80 -1.75 -26.37 36.64
C GLN A 80 -1.25 -26.56 38.07
N ALA A 81 -0.85 -25.46 38.70
CA ALA A 81 -0.45 -25.49 40.10
C ALA A 81 -1.59 -25.90 41.02
N ALA A 82 -2.85 -25.64 40.62
CA ALA A 82 -4.06 -26.04 41.39
C ALA A 82 -4.51 -27.45 41.13
N ILE A 83 -4.35 -27.98 39.90
CA ILE A 83 -4.85 -29.30 39.49
C ILE A 83 -3.83 -30.41 39.70
N GLY A 84 -2.56 -30.06 39.81
CA GLY A 84 -1.47 -31.05 39.96
C GLY A 84 -1.11 -31.72 38.64
N LEU A 85 0.08 -31.54 38.16
CA LEU A 85 0.63 -32.23 36.98
C LEU A 85 1.11 -33.66 37.30
N ASP A 86 0.78 -34.15 38.47
CA ASP A 86 1.27 -35.45 38.98
C ASP A 86 0.68 -36.62 38.25
N THR A 87 -0.34 -36.44 37.43
CA THR A 87 -0.92 -37.49 36.63
C THR A 87 -0.40 -37.45 35.19
N ALA A 88 -0.10 -38.61 34.61
CA ALA A 88 0.33 -38.73 33.23
C ALA A 88 -0.70 -38.11 32.24
N MET A 89 -1.98 -38.17 32.57
CA MET A 89 -3.07 -37.62 31.77
C MET A 89 -3.03 -36.08 31.79
N GLY A 90 -2.83 -35.50 32.97
CA GLY A 90 -2.69 -34.04 33.11
C GLY A 90 -1.48 -33.50 32.36
N ALA A 91 -0.35 -34.19 32.38
CA ALA A 91 0.87 -33.83 31.65
C ALA A 91 0.62 -33.88 30.14
N ARG A 92 -0.09 -34.88 29.62
CA ARG A 92 -0.43 -34.97 28.19
C ARG A 92 -1.37 -33.86 27.73
N GLU A 93 -2.37 -33.55 28.51
CA GLU A 93 -3.33 -32.48 28.17
C GLU A 93 -2.65 -31.12 28.16
N PHE A 94 -1.76 -30.88 29.12
CA PHE A 94 -0.98 -29.66 29.15
C PHE A 94 -0.05 -29.57 27.94
N GLN A 95 0.59 -30.68 27.57
CA GLN A 95 1.46 -30.73 26.40
C GLN A 95 0.70 -30.44 25.10
N LYS A 96 -0.50 -31.01 24.95
CA LYS A 96 -1.38 -30.72 23.83
C LYS A 96 -1.80 -29.26 23.80
N PHE A 97 -2.10 -28.67 24.96
CA PHE A 97 -2.43 -27.27 25.12
C PHE A 97 -1.27 -26.39 24.63
N LEU A 98 -0.04 -26.65 25.08
CA LEU A 98 1.15 -25.90 24.68
C LEU A 98 1.41 -26.00 23.15
N ILE A 99 1.23 -27.18 22.57
CA ILE A 99 1.37 -27.40 21.13
C ILE A 99 0.34 -26.55 20.37
N THR A 100 -0.91 -26.53 20.84
CA THR A 100 -1.97 -25.71 20.27
C THR A 100 -1.61 -24.23 20.31
N LYS A 101 -1.09 -23.75 21.46
CA LYS A 101 -0.67 -22.35 21.62
C LYS A 101 0.52 -22.02 20.73
N GLN A 102 1.48 -22.90 20.56
CA GLN A 102 2.57 -22.73 19.62
C GLN A 102 2.07 -22.58 18.18
N ARG A 103 1.09 -23.37 17.78
CA ARG A 103 0.47 -23.27 16.45
C ARG A 103 -0.24 -21.93 16.26
N GLU A 104 -0.92 -21.44 17.30
CA GLU A 104 -1.58 -20.14 17.28
C GLU A 104 -0.56 -19.00 17.14
N ILE A 105 0.55 -19.07 17.85
CA ILE A 105 1.64 -18.10 17.73
C ILE A 105 2.23 -18.14 16.32
N LEU A 106 2.50 -19.32 15.79
CA LEU A 106 3.01 -19.48 14.43
C LEU A 106 2.05 -18.92 13.38
N ALA A 107 0.75 -19.07 13.58
CA ALA A 107 -0.27 -18.51 12.71
C ALA A 107 -0.21 -16.97 12.71
N VAL A 108 -0.06 -16.35 13.88
CA VAL A 108 0.07 -14.90 14.01
C VAL A 108 1.34 -14.40 13.28
N VAL A 109 2.46 -15.09 13.46
CA VAL A 109 3.73 -14.75 12.81
C VAL A 109 3.64 -14.93 11.29
N SER A 110 3.01 -16.02 10.85
CA SER A 110 2.80 -16.29 9.42
C SER A 110 1.93 -15.22 8.76
N ASP A 111 0.83 -14.84 9.40
CA ASP A 111 -0.06 -13.77 8.93
C ASP A 111 0.70 -12.44 8.83
N ALA A 112 1.53 -12.12 9.81
CA ALA A 112 2.37 -10.91 9.80
C ALA A 112 3.37 -10.95 8.65
N HIS A 113 3.97 -12.09 8.37
CA HIS A 113 4.90 -12.28 7.26
C HIS A 113 4.24 -12.10 5.90
N GLU A 114 3.07 -12.70 5.70
CA GLU A 114 2.29 -12.56 4.46
C GLU A 114 1.90 -11.11 4.24
N LEU A 115 1.46 -10.43 5.29
CA LEU A 115 1.07 -9.03 5.22
C LEU A 115 2.28 -8.14 4.90
N ASP A 116 3.43 -8.39 5.52
CA ASP A 116 4.67 -7.67 5.26
C ASP A 116 5.10 -7.83 3.80
N ALA A 117 5.05 -9.04 3.26
CA ALA A 117 5.36 -9.30 1.85
C ALA A 117 4.41 -8.56 0.91
N ALA A 118 3.10 -8.56 1.21
CA ALA A 118 2.09 -7.84 0.43
C ALA A 118 2.33 -6.33 0.46
N LYS A 119 2.66 -5.77 1.63
CA LYS A 119 2.95 -4.34 1.78
C LYS A 119 4.24 -3.94 1.06
N LYS A 120 5.27 -4.77 1.10
CA LYS A 120 6.52 -4.56 0.35
C LYS A 120 6.26 -4.54 -1.16
N ALA A 121 5.45 -5.47 -1.67
CA ALA A 121 5.07 -5.50 -3.07
C ALA A 121 4.31 -4.24 -3.48
N LEU A 122 3.38 -3.78 -2.66
CA LEU A 122 2.64 -2.54 -2.88
C LEU A 122 3.56 -1.32 -2.89
N LEU A 123 4.46 -1.21 -1.91
CA LEU A 123 5.44 -0.13 -1.84
C LEU A 123 6.36 -0.11 -3.05
N GLY A 124 6.76 -1.29 -3.56
CA GLY A 124 7.53 -1.41 -4.79
C GLY A 124 6.78 -0.85 -6.00
N LYS A 125 5.50 -1.14 -6.13
CA LYS A 125 4.64 -0.59 -7.17
C LYS A 125 4.49 0.92 -7.06
N LEU A 126 4.27 1.44 -5.87
CA LEU A 126 4.15 2.88 -5.61
C LEU A 126 5.45 3.61 -5.92
N THR A 127 6.60 3.05 -5.52
CA THR A 127 7.92 3.60 -5.82
C THR A 127 8.14 3.70 -7.32
N ALA A 128 7.82 2.65 -8.07
CA ALA A 128 7.91 2.65 -9.53
C ALA A 128 7.00 3.71 -10.13
N HIS A 129 5.79 3.88 -9.59
CA HIS A 129 4.83 4.88 -10.05
C HIS A 129 5.34 6.31 -9.81
N TYR A 130 5.85 6.62 -8.62
CA TYR A 130 6.45 7.92 -8.31
C TYR A 130 7.67 8.20 -9.18
N SER A 131 8.52 7.21 -9.43
CA SER A 131 9.67 7.37 -10.32
C SER A 131 9.26 7.67 -11.75
N ALA A 132 8.22 7.02 -12.26
CA ALA A 132 7.67 7.28 -13.59
C ALA A 132 7.07 8.69 -13.69
N SER A 133 6.45 9.18 -12.62
CA SER A 133 5.87 10.54 -12.56
C SER A 133 6.94 11.63 -12.49
N ALA A 134 8.09 11.35 -11.89
CA ALA A 134 9.21 12.29 -11.75
C ALA A 134 10.06 12.40 -13.02
N GLY A 135 9.99 11.41 -13.88
CA GLY A 135 10.67 11.41 -15.19
C GLY A 135 9.79 11.95 -16.28
#